data_cea223d774b71aad5b5f1907ce29d935
#
_entry.id   cea223d774b71aad5b5f1907ce29d935
#
_cell.length_a   1.000
_cell.length_b   1.000
_cell.length_c   1.000
_cell.angle_alpha   90.00
_cell.angle_beta   90.00
_cell.angle_gamma   90.00
#
_symmetry.space_group_name_H-M   'P 1'
#
loop_
_entity.id
_entity.type
_entity.pdbx_description
1 polymer ?
#
loop_
_entity_poly.entity_id
_entity_poly.type
_entity_poly.pdbx_seq_one_letter_code
_entity_poly.pdbx_strand_id
1 'polypeptide(L)'
;MRLKLTTALAPLSLGPLLLALLLAIPVAGVLASLFTQNSAAWTHITSTILPDLVFSSLVLLVLVALGVMVIGTLTAWLTAHFEFRGRASLEWGLILPLAMPAYVMAYAYTDALQYAGPLQSWLREAFHWQSRADYWFPDIRTLPGCAVMMMFVLYPYVYLLARVAFLEQSRSLSEAGSSFGYSRTQLFLKVSLPLARPAIAAGTALAVMETLADYGTVSYFGFQTFTTGIFNAWFSLGDRGAAAKLSAILLGFVAVVMLLESISRRQSRYFQSTGAARRRTQLKGLPALGAMLACALPLAIGFIVPILLLLRLALQDDNLTGLFSARFARLVFNSTSLAAITASCGVAIAVWLAYEARGNRGGNRSGHATFNSAVNRVIGMGYAVPGTIIAVGVMIPVIALDHLLVDALNAWFGGWLNAKLGLILTGSMATLVYAYLIRFLAVGLHGVEAGLIKITPAMDDAARSLGATRTTVLTQIHVPLLRKSLVTAALLVFVDVMKELPATLVLRPFNFDTLAVQVYVLAKDERLAEAAWPAIAIVLVGLIPVLLVSRQMRGATSVSRLA
;
A
#
# COMPACT_ATOMS: atom_id res chain seq x y z
N MET A 1 14.23 41.80 28.50
CA MET A 1 14.05 40.78 27.41
C MET A 1 12.55 40.54 27.29
N ARG A 2 11.83 41.41 26.55
CA ARG A 2 10.36 41.29 26.32
C ARG A 2 10.20 40.45 25.07
N LEU A 3 9.76 39.22 25.23
CA LEU A 3 9.30 38.34 24.14
C LEU A 3 8.17 39.06 23.40
N LYS A 4 8.41 39.48 22.19
CA LYS A 4 7.38 39.97 21.26
C LYS A 4 6.50 38.79 20.84
N LEU A 5 5.45 38.53 21.62
CA LEU A 5 4.35 37.57 21.36
C LEU A 5 3.33 38.13 20.36
N THR A 6 3.69 39.15 19.58
CA THR A 6 2.81 39.76 18.58
C THR A 6 3.40 39.61 17.16
N THR A 7 3.86 38.43 16.79
CA THR A 7 3.95 38.10 15.37
C THR A 7 2.64 37.46 14.95
N ALA A 8 1.71 38.36 14.62
CA ALA A 8 0.71 38.22 13.59
C ALA A 8 0.41 36.75 13.22
N LEU A 9 -0.74 36.30 13.61
CA LEU A 9 -1.54 35.34 12.85
C LEU A 9 -1.74 35.92 11.44
N ALA A 10 -0.66 35.92 10.63
CA ALA A 10 -0.83 36.08 9.20
C ALA A 10 -1.84 35.03 8.76
N PRO A 11 -2.74 35.29 7.80
CA PRO A 11 -3.79 34.35 7.46
C PRO A 11 -3.14 33.02 7.15
N LEU A 12 -3.17 32.11 8.11
CA LEU A 12 -2.88 30.68 7.91
C LEU A 12 -3.62 30.32 6.63
N SER A 13 -2.97 29.59 5.73
CA SER A 13 -3.68 29.05 4.57
C SER A 13 -4.74 28.08 5.12
N LEU A 14 -5.93 28.64 5.39
CA LEU A 14 -7.04 27.94 6.04
C LEU A 14 -7.43 26.68 5.26
N GLY A 15 -7.30 26.71 3.92
CA GLY A 15 -7.68 25.59 3.08
C GLY A 15 -6.94 24.28 3.38
N PRO A 16 -5.59 24.23 3.33
CA PRO A 16 -4.84 23.03 3.71
C PRO A 16 -5.12 22.56 5.14
N LEU A 17 -5.29 23.48 6.09
CA LEU A 17 -5.65 23.14 7.47
C LEU A 17 -7.03 22.49 7.57
N LEU A 18 -8.04 23.10 6.96
CA LEU A 18 -9.40 22.58 6.95
C LEU A 18 -9.45 21.18 6.30
N LEU A 19 -8.74 21.00 5.20
CA LEU A 19 -8.65 19.68 4.57
C LEU A 19 -7.97 18.66 5.49
N ALA A 20 -6.85 19.03 6.13
CA ALA A 20 -6.18 18.12 7.07
C ALA A 20 -7.07 17.76 8.26
N LEU A 21 -7.81 18.72 8.80
CA LEU A 21 -8.79 18.48 9.86
C LEU A 21 -9.91 17.54 9.36
N LEU A 22 -10.46 17.79 8.17
CA LEU A 22 -11.48 16.94 7.57
C LEU A 22 -10.98 15.49 7.41
N LEU A 23 -9.76 15.31 6.92
CA LEU A 23 -9.16 13.98 6.75
C LEU A 23 -8.78 13.33 8.09
N ALA A 24 -8.57 14.11 9.14
CA ALA A 24 -8.26 13.60 10.49
C ALA A 24 -9.50 13.21 11.30
N ILE A 25 -10.70 13.70 10.96
CA ILE A 25 -11.97 13.41 11.69
C ILE A 25 -12.16 11.91 11.94
N PRO A 26 -12.01 11.00 10.95
CA PRO A 26 -12.20 9.57 11.16
C PRO A 26 -11.22 8.97 12.17
N VAL A 27 -9.96 9.35 12.10
CA VAL A 27 -8.93 8.89 13.03
C VAL A 27 -9.20 9.43 14.43
N ALA A 28 -9.59 10.71 14.55
CA ALA A 28 -9.97 11.31 15.82
C ALA A 28 -11.21 10.63 16.43
N GLY A 29 -12.20 10.28 15.60
CA GLY A 29 -13.39 9.53 16.02
C GLY A 29 -13.06 8.16 16.58
N VAL A 30 -12.16 7.43 15.92
CA VAL A 30 -11.65 6.13 16.39
C VAL A 30 -10.92 6.30 17.74
N LEU A 31 -10.04 7.29 17.89
CA LEU A 31 -9.34 7.54 19.15
C LEU A 31 -10.30 7.98 20.27
N ALA A 32 -11.31 8.79 19.97
CA ALA A 32 -12.32 9.21 20.92
C ALA A 32 -13.14 8.03 21.46
N SER A 33 -13.29 6.94 20.69
CA SER A 33 -14.02 5.76 21.12
C SER A 33 -13.39 5.07 22.34
N LEU A 34 -12.09 5.26 22.60
CA LEU A 34 -11.41 4.73 23.78
C LEU A 34 -12.00 5.28 25.10
N PHE A 35 -12.59 6.46 25.06
CA PHE A 35 -13.20 7.13 26.21
C PHE A 35 -14.71 6.87 26.34
N THR A 36 -15.30 6.09 25.41
CA THR A 36 -16.72 5.72 25.48
C THR A 36 -16.93 4.56 26.47
N GLN A 37 -18.15 4.44 26.98
CA GLN A 37 -18.52 3.35 27.88
C GLN A 37 -18.28 1.98 27.24
N ASN A 38 -17.97 1.01 28.09
CA ASN A 38 -17.75 -0.36 27.65
C ASN A 38 -19.08 -1.07 27.46
N SER A 39 -19.27 -1.68 26.29
CA SER A 39 -20.39 -2.57 26.01
C SER A 39 -20.14 -3.97 26.56
N ALA A 40 -21.20 -4.79 26.65
CA ALA A 40 -21.06 -6.20 27.00
C ALA A 40 -20.20 -6.95 25.96
N ALA A 41 -20.36 -6.64 24.67
CA ALA A 41 -19.51 -7.20 23.61
C ALA A 41 -18.04 -6.83 23.77
N TRP A 42 -17.72 -5.57 24.13
CA TRP A 42 -16.35 -5.18 24.41
C TRP A 42 -15.73 -5.95 25.58
N THR A 43 -16.49 -6.10 26.67
CA THR A 43 -16.01 -6.88 27.83
C THR A 43 -15.75 -8.34 27.46
N HIS A 44 -16.61 -8.95 26.66
CA HIS A 44 -16.40 -10.31 26.13
C HIS A 44 -15.17 -10.37 25.21
N ILE A 45 -15.00 -9.44 24.28
CA ILE A 45 -13.85 -9.40 23.38
C ILE A 45 -12.54 -9.30 24.16
N THR A 46 -12.48 -8.41 25.16
CA THR A 46 -11.25 -8.20 25.94
C THR A 46 -10.84 -9.41 26.78
N SER A 47 -11.83 -10.16 27.29
CA SER A 47 -11.56 -11.32 28.14
C SER A 47 -11.27 -12.60 27.37
N THR A 48 -11.77 -12.76 26.14
CA THR A 48 -11.71 -14.03 25.40
C THR A 48 -10.95 -13.94 24.08
N ILE A 49 -11.19 -12.90 23.28
CA ILE A 49 -10.73 -12.83 21.87
C ILE A 49 -9.46 -11.99 21.73
N LEU A 50 -9.35 -10.89 22.47
CA LEU A 50 -8.26 -9.92 22.31
C LEU A 50 -6.85 -10.53 22.45
N PRO A 51 -6.57 -11.44 23.40
CA PRO A 51 -5.26 -12.09 23.49
C PRO A 51 -4.87 -12.82 22.19
N ASP A 52 -5.82 -13.54 21.57
CA ASP A 52 -5.59 -14.26 20.33
C ASP A 52 -5.39 -13.31 19.15
N LEU A 53 -6.16 -12.20 19.07
CA LEU A 53 -5.96 -11.17 18.07
C LEU A 53 -4.56 -10.56 18.14
N VAL A 54 -4.10 -10.24 19.36
CA VAL A 54 -2.76 -9.70 19.61
C VAL A 54 -1.69 -10.70 19.21
N PHE A 55 -1.78 -11.94 19.71
CA PHE A 55 -0.81 -12.99 19.46
C PHE A 55 -0.67 -13.31 17.97
N SER A 56 -1.80 -13.62 17.31
CA SER A 56 -1.80 -13.98 15.89
C SER A 56 -1.29 -12.83 15.02
N SER A 57 -1.71 -11.58 15.31
CA SER A 57 -1.21 -10.41 14.59
C SER A 57 0.29 -10.22 14.79
N LEU A 58 0.81 -10.30 16.01
CA LEU A 58 2.24 -10.13 16.28
C LEU A 58 3.09 -11.23 15.63
N VAL A 59 2.67 -12.49 15.74
CA VAL A 59 3.38 -13.61 15.09
C VAL A 59 3.41 -13.43 13.58
N LEU A 60 2.27 -13.08 12.98
CA LEU A 60 2.19 -12.82 11.54
C LEU A 60 3.13 -11.67 11.13
N LEU A 61 3.12 -10.55 11.86
CA LEU A 61 3.98 -9.41 11.60
C LEU A 61 5.47 -9.77 11.66
N VAL A 62 5.88 -10.50 12.70
CA VAL A 62 7.29 -10.90 12.89
C VAL A 62 7.73 -11.83 11.77
N LEU A 63 6.93 -12.85 11.44
CA LEU A 63 7.24 -13.78 10.35
C LEU A 63 7.35 -13.06 9.01
N VAL A 64 6.37 -12.22 8.67
CA VAL A 64 6.38 -11.46 7.41
C VAL A 64 7.57 -10.49 7.38
N ALA A 65 7.82 -9.73 8.46
CA ALA A 65 8.92 -8.78 8.53
C ALA A 65 10.28 -9.48 8.29
N LEU A 66 10.53 -10.60 8.93
CA LEU A 66 11.76 -11.38 8.75
C LEU A 66 11.89 -11.90 7.33
N GLY A 67 10.81 -12.45 6.76
CA GLY A 67 10.83 -13.00 5.42
C GLY A 67 11.06 -11.95 4.34
N VAL A 68 10.33 -10.83 4.37
CA VAL A 68 10.52 -9.75 3.39
C VAL A 68 11.88 -9.10 3.51
N MET A 69 12.42 -8.97 4.74
CA MET A 69 13.74 -8.43 4.99
C MET A 69 14.82 -9.31 4.35
N VAL A 70 14.75 -10.63 4.56
CA VAL A 70 15.72 -11.59 4.00
C VAL A 70 15.60 -11.63 2.49
N ILE A 71 14.40 -11.89 1.95
CA ILE A 71 14.18 -12.04 0.50
C ILE A 71 14.51 -10.74 -0.24
N GLY A 72 13.96 -9.61 0.24
CA GLY A 72 14.14 -8.31 -0.40
C GLY A 72 15.58 -7.82 -0.36
N THR A 73 16.28 -7.97 0.78
CA THR A 73 17.69 -7.55 0.91
C THR A 73 18.62 -8.42 0.07
N LEU A 74 18.43 -9.74 0.08
CA LEU A 74 19.25 -10.67 -0.71
C LEU A 74 19.12 -10.39 -2.21
N THR A 75 17.89 -10.32 -2.71
CA THR A 75 17.63 -10.06 -4.14
C THR A 75 18.09 -8.66 -4.57
N ALA A 76 17.94 -7.64 -3.70
CA ALA A 76 18.45 -6.29 -3.92
C ALA A 76 19.96 -6.26 -4.03
N TRP A 77 20.66 -6.94 -3.11
CA TRP A 77 22.12 -7.00 -3.11
C TRP A 77 22.66 -7.75 -4.33
N LEU A 78 22.06 -8.89 -4.69
CA LEU A 78 22.45 -9.67 -5.86
C LEU A 78 22.32 -8.86 -7.16
N THR A 79 21.17 -8.20 -7.37
CA THR A 79 20.92 -7.42 -8.59
C THR A 79 21.69 -6.11 -8.65
N ALA A 80 22.05 -5.51 -7.51
CA ALA A 80 22.84 -4.28 -7.48
C ALA A 80 24.33 -4.51 -7.73
N HIS A 81 24.92 -5.59 -7.17
CA HIS A 81 26.38 -5.76 -7.13
C HIS A 81 26.93 -6.75 -8.14
N PHE A 82 26.10 -7.70 -8.64
CA PHE A 82 26.57 -8.78 -9.51
C PHE A 82 25.94 -8.74 -10.89
N GLU A 83 26.72 -9.23 -11.86
CA GLU A 83 26.25 -9.47 -13.21
C GLU A 83 26.19 -10.99 -13.42
N PHE A 84 25.02 -11.51 -13.80
CA PHE A 84 24.75 -12.91 -14.08
C PHE A 84 23.68 -13.03 -15.15
N ARG A 85 23.55 -14.22 -15.75
CA ARG A 85 22.60 -14.46 -16.85
C ARG A 85 21.16 -14.22 -16.39
N GLY A 86 20.38 -13.42 -17.15
CA GLY A 86 18.98 -13.10 -16.83
C GLY A 86 18.80 -11.98 -15.81
N ARG A 87 19.90 -11.42 -15.23
CA ARG A 87 19.82 -10.35 -14.24
C ARG A 87 18.91 -9.18 -14.68
N ALA A 88 19.08 -8.71 -15.92
CA ALA A 88 18.32 -7.55 -16.42
C ALA A 88 16.80 -7.81 -16.47
N SER A 89 16.39 -9.02 -16.76
CA SER A 89 14.97 -9.43 -16.74
C SER A 89 14.48 -9.64 -15.31
N LEU A 90 15.29 -10.26 -14.45
CA LEU A 90 14.95 -10.47 -13.04
C LEU A 90 14.89 -9.16 -12.25
N GLU A 91 15.73 -8.18 -12.59
CA GLU A 91 15.78 -6.88 -11.93
C GLU A 91 14.43 -6.16 -11.93
N TRP A 92 13.70 -6.20 -13.02
CA TRP A 92 12.35 -5.63 -13.08
C TRP A 92 11.27 -6.67 -12.74
N GLY A 93 11.51 -7.94 -13.03
CA GLY A 93 10.59 -9.02 -12.70
C GLY A 93 10.33 -9.13 -11.21
N LEU A 94 11.33 -8.89 -10.36
CA LEU A 94 11.22 -8.91 -8.89
C LEU A 94 10.24 -7.88 -8.32
N ILE A 95 9.75 -6.93 -9.12
CA ILE A 95 8.75 -5.94 -8.72
C ILE A 95 7.32 -6.42 -9.04
N LEU A 96 7.16 -7.38 -9.96
CA LEU A 96 5.85 -7.84 -10.45
C LEU A 96 4.90 -8.34 -9.34
N PRO A 97 5.37 -8.98 -8.24
CA PRO A 97 4.46 -9.40 -7.18
C PRO A 97 3.64 -8.27 -6.54
N LEU A 98 4.07 -7.00 -6.61
CA LEU A 98 3.26 -5.86 -6.15
C LEU A 98 1.95 -5.68 -6.93
N ALA A 99 1.86 -6.21 -8.14
CA ALA A 99 0.62 -6.21 -8.91
C ALA A 99 -0.38 -7.27 -8.44
N MET A 100 0.07 -8.26 -7.66
CA MET A 100 -0.74 -9.37 -7.16
C MET A 100 -1.34 -9.01 -5.80
N PRO A 101 -2.67 -8.91 -5.64
CA PRO A 101 -3.27 -8.78 -4.31
C PRO A 101 -3.01 -10.02 -3.46
N ALA A 102 -2.67 -9.84 -2.18
CA ALA A 102 -2.31 -10.95 -1.29
C ALA A 102 -3.44 -11.98 -1.15
N TYR A 103 -4.70 -11.52 -1.04
CA TYR A 103 -5.87 -12.41 -0.96
C TYR A 103 -6.10 -13.22 -2.24
N VAL A 104 -5.76 -12.67 -3.42
CA VAL A 104 -5.83 -13.40 -4.70
C VAL A 104 -4.81 -14.53 -4.72
N MET A 105 -3.59 -14.25 -4.28
CA MET A 105 -2.54 -15.26 -4.16
C MET A 105 -2.95 -16.35 -3.14
N ALA A 106 -3.56 -15.95 -2.01
CA ALA A 106 -3.97 -16.86 -0.97
C ALA A 106 -4.94 -17.93 -1.49
N TYR A 107 -6.01 -17.53 -2.18
CA TYR A 107 -6.96 -18.52 -2.69
C TYR A 107 -6.39 -19.37 -3.83
N ALA A 108 -5.59 -18.79 -4.73
CA ALA A 108 -4.97 -19.54 -5.83
C ALA A 108 -4.05 -20.66 -5.31
N TYR A 109 -3.22 -20.36 -4.30
CA TYR A 109 -2.37 -21.36 -3.69
C TYR A 109 -3.12 -22.35 -2.81
N THR A 110 -4.17 -21.91 -2.13
CA THR A 110 -5.02 -22.82 -1.35
C THR A 110 -5.68 -23.85 -2.25
N ASP A 111 -6.25 -23.43 -3.38
CA ASP A 111 -6.81 -24.36 -4.37
C ASP A 111 -5.75 -25.36 -4.86
N ALA A 112 -4.56 -24.90 -5.18
CA ALA A 112 -3.49 -25.74 -5.70
C ALA A 112 -2.92 -26.73 -4.68
N LEU A 113 -2.79 -26.32 -3.41
CA LEU A 113 -2.03 -27.04 -2.38
C LEU A 113 -2.90 -27.75 -1.33
N GLN A 114 -4.23 -27.52 -1.29
CA GLN A 114 -5.11 -28.25 -0.40
C GLN A 114 -5.21 -29.73 -0.79
N TYR A 115 -5.75 -30.58 0.12
CA TYR A 115 -5.83 -32.03 -0.07
C TYR A 115 -6.52 -32.43 -1.38
N ALA A 116 -7.65 -31.82 -1.69
CA ALA A 116 -8.39 -32.06 -2.94
C ALA A 116 -7.78 -31.31 -4.14
N GLY A 117 -6.73 -30.50 -3.91
CA GLY A 117 -6.10 -29.69 -4.95
C GLY A 117 -5.27 -30.50 -5.95
N PRO A 118 -4.96 -29.89 -7.11
CA PRO A 118 -4.32 -30.59 -8.23
C PRO A 118 -2.92 -31.14 -7.87
N LEU A 119 -2.15 -30.44 -7.04
CA LEU A 119 -0.80 -30.88 -6.70
C LEU A 119 -0.83 -32.15 -5.84
N GLN A 120 -1.62 -32.16 -4.78
CA GLN A 120 -1.71 -33.34 -3.90
C GLN A 120 -2.41 -34.50 -4.60
N SER A 121 -3.40 -34.24 -5.45
CA SER A 121 -4.05 -35.27 -6.27
C SER A 121 -3.06 -35.91 -7.24
N TRP A 122 -2.25 -35.11 -7.94
CA TRP A 122 -1.19 -35.61 -8.81
C TRP A 122 -0.12 -36.41 -8.04
N LEU A 123 0.30 -35.96 -6.86
CA LEU A 123 1.23 -36.70 -6.01
C LEU A 123 0.67 -38.05 -5.60
N ARG A 124 -0.60 -38.11 -5.15
CA ARG A 124 -1.26 -39.36 -4.79
C ARG A 124 -1.34 -40.34 -5.97
N GLU A 125 -1.68 -39.83 -7.13
CA GLU A 125 -1.71 -40.65 -8.36
C GLU A 125 -0.32 -41.16 -8.75
N ALA A 126 0.70 -40.27 -8.74
CA ALA A 126 2.07 -40.61 -9.13
C ALA A 126 2.73 -41.61 -8.17
N PHE A 127 2.45 -41.51 -6.87
CA PHE A 127 3.03 -42.41 -5.84
C PHE A 127 2.08 -43.49 -5.35
N HIS A 128 0.89 -43.61 -5.97
CA HIS A 128 -0.15 -44.58 -5.61
C HIS A 128 -0.63 -44.47 -4.14
N TRP A 129 -0.57 -43.27 -3.56
CA TRP A 129 -1.10 -43.02 -2.21
C TRP A 129 -2.64 -42.89 -2.26
N GLN A 130 -3.31 -43.49 -1.28
CA GLN A 130 -4.76 -43.52 -1.27
C GLN A 130 -5.39 -42.51 -0.31
N SER A 131 -4.65 -42.12 0.71
CA SER A 131 -5.17 -41.28 1.78
C SER A 131 -4.16 -40.24 2.24
N ARG A 132 -4.64 -39.29 3.06
CA ARG A 132 -3.77 -38.30 3.73
C ARG A 132 -2.81 -38.94 4.75
N ALA A 133 -3.10 -40.15 5.21
CA ALA A 133 -2.26 -40.86 6.17
C ALA A 133 -0.97 -41.44 5.53
N ASP A 134 -0.95 -41.59 4.21
CA ASP A 134 0.15 -42.22 3.48
C ASP A 134 1.36 -41.29 3.28
N TYR A 135 1.16 -39.97 3.47
CA TYR A 135 2.23 -38.99 3.27
C TYR A 135 2.02 -37.76 4.15
N TRP A 136 3.12 -37.08 4.44
CA TRP A 136 3.08 -35.78 5.11
C TRP A 136 3.10 -34.65 4.07
N PHE A 137 2.15 -33.72 4.16
CA PHE A 137 2.11 -32.50 3.38
C PHE A 137 1.72 -31.33 4.29
N PRO A 138 2.45 -30.18 4.26
CA PRO A 138 2.14 -29.05 5.13
C PRO A 138 0.77 -28.47 4.77
N ASP A 139 -0.06 -28.22 5.77
CA ASP A 139 -1.32 -27.53 5.56
C ASP A 139 -1.04 -26.05 5.27
N ILE A 140 -1.56 -25.57 4.13
CA ILE A 140 -1.39 -24.19 3.74
C ILE A 140 -2.26 -23.25 4.58
N ARG A 141 -3.44 -23.71 5.04
CA ARG A 141 -4.35 -22.91 5.88
C ARG A 141 -3.84 -22.84 7.33
N THR A 142 -2.59 -22.41 7.49
CA THR A 142 -1.92 -22.18 8.76
C THR A 142 -1.34 -20.77 8.81
N LEU A 143 -1.11 -20.24 10.02
CA LEU A 143 -0.52 -18.92 10.18
C LEU A 143 0.87 -18.80 9.50
N PRO A 144 1.78 -19.79 9.58
CA PRO A 144 2.98 -19.80 8.77
C PRO A 144 2.72 -19.81 7.25
N GLY A 145 1.72 -20.56 6.79
CA GLY A 145 1.32 -20.56 5.36
C GLY A 145 0.87 -19.18 4.89
N CYS A 146 0.03 -18.50 5.68
CA CYS A 146 -0.38 -17.12 5.45
C CYS A 146 0.84 -16.18 5.41
N ALA A 147 1.76 -16.30 6.37
CA ALA A 147 2.98 -15.49 6.41
C ALA A 147 3.85 -15.70 5.17
N VAL A 148 4.04 -16.95 4.72
CA VAL A 148 4.80 -17.26 3.50
C VAL A 148 4.15 -16.61 2.27
N MET A 149 2.82 -16.69 2.12
CA MET A 149 2.13 -16.01 1.01
C MET A 149 2.37 -14.50 1.02
N MET A 150 2.21 -13.87 2.19
CA MET A 150 2.45 -12.43 2.33
C MET A 150 3.91 -12.02 2.08
N MET A 151 4.90 -12.84 2.52
CA MET A 151 6.31 -12.57 2.25
C MET A 151 6.60 -12.45 0.76
N PHE A 152 6.06 -13.37 -0.06
CA PHE A 152 6.31 -13.40 -1.50
C PHE A 152 5.54 -12.34 -2.29
N VAL A 153 4.51 -11.73 -1.72
CA VAL A 153 3.83 -10.56 -2.30
C VAL A 153 4.53 -9.26 -1.88
N LEU A 154 4.98 -9.15 -0.62
CA LEU A 154 5.39 -7.88 -0.03
C LEU A 154 6.91 -7.65 -0.02
N TYR A 155 7.76 -8.66 -0.31
CA TYR A 155 9.22 -8.47 -0.37
C TYR A 155 9.67 -7.35 -1.34
N PRO A 156 8.95 -7.02 -2.43
CA PRO A 156 9.40 -5.98 -3.34
C PRO A 156 9.48 -4.59 -2.70
N TYR A 157 8.76 -4.32 -1.60
CA TYR A 157 8.93 -3.07 -0.84
C TYR A 157 10.36 -2.93 -0.30
N VAL A 158 10.88 -4.00 0.29
CA VAL A 158 12.28 -4.04 0.77
C VAL A 158 13.25 -4.05 -0.39
N TYR A 159 12.97 -4.86 -1.43
CA TYR A 159 13.80 -4.95 -2.63
C TYR A 159 14.05 -3.60 -3.27
N LEU A 160 12.99 -2.82 -3.52
CA LEU A 160 13.10 -1.52 -4.20
C LEU A 160 13.95 -0.53 -3.41
N LEU A 161 13.69 -0.36 -2.12
CA LEU A 161 14.39 0.62 -1.30
C LEU A 161 15.84 0.20 -1.00
N ALA A 162 16.05 -1.07 -0.67
CA ALA A 162 17.39 -1.61 -0.43
C ALA A 162 18.25 -1.56 -1.69
N ARG A 163 17.66 -1.86 -2.87
CA ARG A 163 18.38 -1.82 -4.13
C ARG A 163 18.86 -0.41 -4.47
N VAL A 164 18.03 0.61 -4.29
CA VAL A 164 18.43 2.00 -4.48
C VAL A 164 19.59 2.34 -3.53
N ALA A 165 19.47 2.00 -2.25
CA ALA A 165 20.52 2.23 -1.26
C ALA A 165 21.83 1.51 -1.61
N PHE A 166 21.78 0.28 -2.13
CA PHE A 166 22.99 -0.44 -2.57
C PHE A 166 23.62 0.17 -3.83
N LEU A 167 22.83 0.72 -4.75
CA LEU A 167 23.34 1.37 -5.95
C LEU A 167 23.99 2.73 -5.68
N GLU A 168 23.53 3.42 -4.63
CA GLU A 168 24.07 4.73 -4.20
C GLU A 168 25.35 4.60 -3.37
N GLN A 169 25.76 3.39 -2.94
CA GLN A 169 27.00 3.18 -2.19
C GLN A 169 28.23 3.49 -3.06
N SER A 170 29.13 4.31 -2.51
CA SER A 170 30.33 4.70 -3.22
C SER A 170 31.28 3.52 -3.48
N ARG A 171 31.92 3.53 -4.62
CA ARG A 171 32.95 2.57 -5.00
C ARG A 171 34.16 2.59 -4.02
N SER A 172 34.54 3.78 -3.54
CA SER A 172 35.65 3.96 -2.62
C SER A 172 35.49 3.20 -1.30
N LEU A 173 34.27 3.10 -0.75
CA LEU A 173 34.02 2.33 0.47
C LEU A 173 34.29 0.85 0.30
N SER A 174 33.92 0.28 -0.84
CA SER A 174 34.16 -1.13 -1.11
C SER A 174 35.63 -1.42 -1.44
N GLU A 175 36.32 -0.49 -2.08
CA GLU A 175 37.76 -0.56 -2.36
C GLU A 175 38.57 -0.46 -1.07
N ALA A 176 38.23 0.49 -0.18
CA ALA A 176 38.82 0.58 1.14
C ALA A 176 38.65 -0.69 1.95
N GLY A 177 37.44 -1.25 2.00
CA GLY A 177 37.19 -2.52 2.70
C GLY A 177 38.00 -3.68 2.08
N SER A 178 38.14 -3.73 0.77
CA SER A 178 39.00 -4.73 0.10
C SER A 178 40.49 -4.53 0.43
N SER A 179 40.94 -3.30 0.55
CA SER A 179 42.29 -2.96 0.97
C SER A 179 42.60 -3.37 2.43
N PHE A 180 41.55 -3.42 3.29
CA PHE A 180 41.63 -3.99 4.63
C PHE A 180 41.52 -5.53 4.66
N GLY A 181 41.52 -6.20 3.49
CA GLY A 181 41.45 -7.66 3.39
C GLY A 181 40.07 -8.27 3.63
N TYR A 182 38.99 -7.49 3.60
CA TYR A 182 37.65 -8.04 3.79
C TYR A 182 37.22 -8.92 2.62
N SER A 183 36.76 -10.12 2.94
CA SER A 183 36.09 -11.00 1.98
C SER A 183 34.77 -10.37 1.49
N ARG A 184 34.22 -10.89 0.37
CA ARG A 184 32.94 -10.39 -0.16
C ARG A 184 31.79 -10.46 0.83
N THR A 185 31.73 -11.52 1.64
CA THR A 185 30.71 -11.67 2.69
C THR A 185 30.94 -10.67 3.82
N GLN A 186 32.19 -10.42 4.21
CA GLN A 186 32.52 -9.42 5.22
C GLN A 186 32.22 -8.00 4.74
N LEU A 187 32.48 -7.69 3.45
CA LEU A 187 32.07 -6.40 2.85
C LEU A 187 30.55 -6.23 2.87
N PHE A 188 29.80 -7.30 2.57
CA PHE A 188 28.35 -7.24 2.68
C PHE A 188 27.90 -6.97 4.12
N LEU A 189 28.31 -7.81 5.07
CA LEU A 189 27.82 -7.76 6.45
C LEU A 189 28.31 -6.54 7.23
N LYS A 190 29.57 -6.11 7.02
CA LYS A 190 30.22 -5.04 7.80
C LYS A 190 30.12 -3.65 7.17
N VAL A 191 29.88 -3.56 5.86
CA VAL A 191 29.85 -2.28 5.12
C VAL A 191 28.51 -2.06 4.45
N SER A 192 28.15 -2.92 3.48
CA SER A 192 27.01 -2.64 2.61
C SER A 192 25.67 -2.74 3.36
N LEU A 193 25.49 -3.76 4.18
CA LEU A 193 24.26 -4.00 4.96
C LEU A 193 24.00 -2.92 6.01
N PRO A 194 24.99 -2.49 6.84
CA PRO A 194 24.77 -1.39 7.78
C PRO A 194 24.42 -0.07 7.11
N LEU A 195 25.00 0.24 5.95
CA LEU A 195 24.69 1.45 5.19
C LEU A 195 23.29 1.41 4.55
N ALA A 196 22.82 0.22 4.13
CA ALA A 196 21.48 0.03 3.59
C ALA A 196 20.40 -0.14 4.67
N ARG A 197 20.78 -0.31 5.96
CA ARG A 197 19.86 -0.57 7.08
C ARG A 197 18.64 0.36 7.11
N PRO A 198 18.76 1.69 6.93
CA PRO A 198 17.59 2.57 6.98
C PRO A 198 16.60 2.32 5.84
N ALA A 199 17.09 2.00 4.64
CA ALA A 199 16.25 1.69 3.49
C ALA A 199 15.56 0.32 3.65
N ILE A 200 16.27 -0.66 4.21
CA ILE A 200 15.72 -1.99 4.54
C ILE A 200 14.63 -1.83 5.60
N ALA A 201 14.89 -1.07 6.67
CA ALA A 201 13.92 -0.82 7.72
C ALA A 201 12.66 -0.11 7.19
N ALA A 202 12.82 0.89 6.31
CA ALA A 202 11.70 1.58 5.68
C ALA A 202 10.86 0.63 4.80
N GLY A 203 11.51 -0.22 3.98
CA GLY A 203 10.81 -1.21 3.16
C GLY A 203 10.09 -2.26 4.00
N THR A 204 10.72 -2.71 5.10
CA THR A 204 10.11 -3.65 6.05
C THR A 204 8.91 -3.02 6.74
N ALA A 205 9.00 -1.75 7.17
CA ALA A 205 7.89 -1.03 7.77
C ALA A 205 6.69 -0.92 6.81
N LEU A 206 6.92 -0.63 5.53
CA LEU A 206 5.85 -0.62 4.50
C LEU A 206 5.19 -1.99 4.37
N ALA A 207 5.96 -3.07 4.28
CA ALA A 207 5.42 -4.42 4.20
C ALA A 207 4.61 -4.80 5.46
N VAL A 208 5.10 -4.42 6.64
CA VAL A 208 4.40 -4.64 7.92
C VAL A 208 3.10 -3.84 8.00
N MET A 209 3.07 -2.58 7.52
CA MET A 209 1.86 -1.77 7.45
C MET A 209 0.82 -2.39 6.51
N GLU A 210 1.23 -2.91 5.35
CA GLU A 210 0.33 -3.64 4.44
C GLU A 210 -0.19 -4.94 5.07
N THR A 211 0.65 -5.65 5.85
CA THR A 211 0.21 -6.84 6.60
C THR A 211 -0.82 -6.49 7.66
N LEU A 212 -0.62 -5.39 8.42
CA LEU A 212 -1.59 -4.87 9.40
C LEU A 212 -2.90 -4.41 8.76
N ALA A 213 -2.85 -3.97 7.51
CA ALA A 213 -4.02 -3.51 6.76
C ALA A 213 -4.77 -4.66 6.05
N ASP A 214 -4.16 -5.84 5.94
CA ASP A 214 -4.77 -6.96 5.24
C ASP A 214 -5.97 -7.52 6.02
N TYR A 215 -7.07 -7.69 5.31
CA TYR A 215 -8.27 -8.36 5.79
C TYR A 215 -8.56 -9.61 4.94
N GLY A 216 -8.40 -9.47 3.63
CA GLY A 216 -8.82 -10.49 2.68
C GLY A 216 -8.08 -11.81 2.84
N THR A 217 -6.75 -11.76 2.96
CA THR A 217 -5.91 -12.94 3.13
C THR A 217 -6.17 -13.63 4.47
N VAL A 218 -6.10 -12.87 5.56
CA VAL A 218 -6.26 -13.46 6.92
C VAL A 218 -7.67 -14.00 7.13
N SER A 219 -8.70 -13.34 6.60
CA SER A 219 -10.08 -13.81 6.64
C SER A 219 -10.28 -15.09 5.82
N TYR A 220 -9.67 -15.19 4.64
CA TYR A 220 -9.74 -16.38 3.80
C TYR A 220 -9.05 -17.60 4.44
N PHE A 221 -7.93 -17.38 5.13
CA PHE A 221 -7.24 -18.44 5.88
C PHE A 221 -7.93 -18.79 7.20
N GLY A 222 -8.91 -17.99 7.64
CA GLY A 222 -9.69 -18.23 8.88
C GLY A 222 -8.99 -17.80 10.16
N PHE A 223 -7.96 -16.94 10.09
CA PHE A 223 -7.26 -16.46 11.28
C PHE A 223 -7.90 -15.24 11.88
N GLN A 224 -7.84 -15.17 13.20
CA GLN A 224 -8.27 -14.02 13.97
C GLN A 224 -7.10 -13.04 14.14
N THR A 225 -7.16 -11.93 13.40
CA THR A 225 -6.26 -10.77 13.53
C THR A 225 -7.09 -9.55 13.90
N PHE A 226 -6.44 -8.40 14.17
CA PHE A 226 -7.18 -7.17 14.46
C PHE A 226 -8.18 -6.81 13.36
N THR A 227 -7.81 -6.95 12.09
CA THR A 227 -8.71 -6.63 10.97
C THR A 227 -9.96 -7.50 10.95
N THR A 228 -9.82 -8.81 11.14
CA THR A 228 -10.96 -9.73 11.22
C THR A 228 -11.77 -9.50 12.49
N GLY A 229 -11.13 -9.20 13.63
CA GLY A 229 -11.80 -8.82 14.87
C GLY A 229 -12.65 -7.57 14.74
N ILE A 230 -12.15 -6.53 14.04
CA ILE A 230 -12.90 -5.30 13.75
C ILE A 230 -14.15 -5.61 12.91
N PHE A 231 -14.01 -6.41 11.85
CA PHE A 231 -15.14 -6.81 11.01
C PHE A 231 -16.17 -7.65 11.76
N ASN A 232 -15.73 -8.58 12.61
CA ASN A 232 -16.62 -9.40 13.44
C ASN A 232 -17.37 -8.53 14.46
N ALA A 233 -16.69 -7.59 15.13
CA ALA A 233 -17.33 -6.67 16.06
C ALA A 233 -18.39 -5.80 15.35
N TRP A 234 -18.09 -5.33 14.13
CA TRP A 234 -18.98 -4.48 13.36
C TRP A 234 -20.19 -5.24 12.80
N PHE A 235 -19.94 -6.32 12.07
CA PHE A 235 -21.01 -7.02 11.32
C PHE A 235 -21.68 -8.14 12.09
N SER A 236 -20.93 -8.93 12.88
CA SER A 236 -21.49 -10.10 13.56
C SER A 236 -22.07 -9.75 14.93
N LEU A 237 -21.38 -8.87 15.69
CA LEU A 237 -21.85 -8.44 17.01
C LEU A 237 -22.68 -7.15 16.94
N GLY A 238 -22.67 -6.42 15.83
CA GLY A 238 -23.38 -5.15 15.67
C GLY A 238 -22.86 -4.03 16.59
N ASP A 239 -21.68 -4.20 17.20
CA ASP A 239 -21.13 -3.26 18.18
C ASP A 239 -20.08 -2.34 17.54
N ARG A 240 -20.53 -1.16 17.13
CA ARG A 240 -19.70 -0.11 16.54
C ARG A 240 -18.64 0.41 17.52
N GLY A 241 -18.96 0.48 18.81
CA GLY A 241 -18.05 0.93 19.85
C GLY A 241 -16.88 -0.04 20.03
N ALA A 242 -17.17 -1.34 20.09
CA ALA A 242 -16.14 -2.38 20.17
C ALA A 242 -15.25 -2.40 18.92
N ALA A 243 -15.84 -2.29 17.71
CA ALA A 243 -15.08 -2.19 16.47
C ALA A 243 -14.17 -0.95 16.45
N ALA A 244 -14.64 0.20 16.93
CA ALA A 244 -13.84 1.42 17.01
C ALA A 244 -12.69 1.30 18.03
N LYS A 245 -12.92 0.67 19.19
CA LYS A 245 -11.86 0.41 20.19
C LYS A 245 -10.78 -0.54 19.66
N LEU A 246 -11.17 -1.62 18.98
CA LEU A 246 -10.21 -2.50 18.30
C LEU A 246 -9.42 -1.75 17.22
N SER A 247 -10.09 -0.86 16.47
CA SER A 247 -9.45 0.01 15.47
C SER A 247 -8.43 0.95 16.11
N ALA A 248 -8.72 1.51 17.29
CA ALA A 248 -7.79 2.36 18.03
C ALA A 248 -6.56 1.58 18.53
N ILE A 249 -6.73 0.33 18.97
CA ILE A 249 -5.59 -0.53 19.34
C ILE A 249 -4.74 -0.83 18.11
N LEU A 250 -5.35 -1.20 16.99
CA LEU A 250 -4.63 -1.44 15.73
C LEU A 250 -3.86 -0.20 15.27
N LEU A 251 -4.45 0.99 15.42
CA LEU A 251 -3.76 2.26 15.13
C LEU A 251 -2.53 2.45 16.04
N GLY A 252 -2.59 2.01 17.30
CA GLY A 252 -1.45 1.98 18.20
C GLY A 252 -0.31 1.11 17.67
N PHE A 253 -0.60 -0.09 17.12
CA PHE A 253 0.41 -0.93 16.47
C PHE A 253 1.06 -0.22 15.27
N VAL A 254 0.24 0.42 14.42
CA VAL A 254 0.75 1.20 13.28
C VAL A 254 1.66 2.33 13.76
N ALA A 255 1.27 3.06 14.81
CA ALA A 255 2.08 4.14 15.38
C ALA A 255 3.43 3.62 15.92
N VAL A 256 3.46 2.46 16.56
CA VAL A 256 4.71 1.81 17.01
C VAL A 256 5.61 1.48 15.82
N VAL A 257 5.07 0.90 14.74
CA VAL A 257 5.84 0.59 13.53
C VAL A 257 6.43 1.86 12.92
N MET A 258 5.64 2.93 12.79
CA MET A 258 6.10 4.22 12.28
C MET A 258 7.19 4.84 13.17
N LEU A 259 7.05 4.72 14.48
CA LEU A 259 8.05 5.21 15.44
C LEU A 259 9.37 4.45 15.28
N LEU A 260 9.35 3.13 15.22
CA LEU A 260 10.53 2.28 15.01
C LEU A 260 11.24 2.63 13.68
N GLU A 261 10.47 2.82 12.61
CA GLU A 261 10.99 3.26 11.31
C GLU A 261 11.66 4.64 11.42
N SER A 262 11.00 5.60 12.08
CA SER A 262 11.52 6.97 12.24
C SER A 262 12.83 7.00 13.04
N ILE A 263 12.95 6.16 14.08
CA ILE A 263 14.18 6.02 14.89
C ILE A 263 15.31 5.43 14.02
N SER A 264 15.00 4.40 13.22
CA SER A 264 15.97 3.79 12.30
C SER A 264 16.53 4.80 11.30
N ARG A 265 15.67 5.69 10.77
CA ARG A 265 16.05 6.73 9.80
C ARG A 265 16.90 7.83 10.40
N ARG A 266 16.68 8.23 11.67
CA ARG A 266 17.45 9.31 12.33
C ARG A 266 18.94 9.01 12.46
N GLN A 267 19.35 7.75 12.50
CA GLN A 267 20.74 7.33 12.63
C GLN A 267 21.51 7.35 11.30
N SER A 268 20.86 7.59 10.17
CA SER A 268 21.47 7.60 8.85
C SER A 268 21.92 9.00 8.47
N ARG A 269 23.23 9.23 8.47
CA ARG A 269 23.84 10.38 7.77
C ARG A 269 23.90 10.01 6.29
N TYR A 270 23.10 10.67 5.46
CA TYR A 270 23.17 10.51 4.01
C TYR A 270 24.49 11.13 3.51
N PHE A 271 25.47 10.30 3.23
CA PHE A 271 26.59 10.70 2.39
C PHE A 271 26.15 10.46 0.93
N GLN A 272 25.64 11.50 0.28
CA GLN A 272 25.52 11.49 -1.17
C GLN A 272 26.93 11.43 -1.75
N SER A 273 27.29 10.28 -2.30
CA SER A 273 28.54 10.10 -3.00
C SER A 273 28.34 10.50 -4.47
N THR A 274 29.02 11.56 -4.90
CA THR A 274 29.17 11.96 -6.31
C THR A 274 30.15 11.05 -7.07
N GLY A 275 30.41 9.84 -6.59
CA GLY A 275 31.38 8.91 -7.17
C GLY A 275 30.85 8.16 -8.40
N ALA A 276 31.76 7.77 -9.30
CA ALA A 276 31.46 6.98 -10.49
C ALA A 276 30.72 5.67 -10.15
N ALA A 277 29.75 5.30 -11.00
CA ALA A 277 28.95 4.09 -10.86
C ALA A 277 29.83 2.84 -10.72
N ARG A 278 29.55 2.03 -9.71
CA ARG A 278 30.31 0.80 -9.44
C ARG A 278 30.16 -0.19 -10.59
N ARG A 279 31.28 -0.71 -11.12
CA ARG A 279 31.23 -1.87 -12.04
C ARG A 279 30.75 -3.11 -11.29
N ARG A 280 29.74 -3.79 -11.82
CA ARG A 280 29.23 -5.05 -11.27
C ARG A 280 30.26 -6.15 -11.43
N THR A 281 30.37 -7.02 -10.44
CA THR A 281 31.25 -8.19 -10.48
C THR A 281 30.56 -9.30 -11.28
N GLN A 282 31.21 -9.82 -12.30
CA GLN A 282 30.68 -10.96 -13.06
C GLN A 282 30.73 -12.23 -12.21
N LEU A 283 29.60 -12.93 -12.11
CA LEU A 283 29.51 -14.27 -11.55
C LEU A 283 29.52 -15.29 -12.68
N LYS A 284 30.26 -16.39 -12.48
CA LYS A 284 30.36 -17.53 -13.44
C LYS A 284 30.11 -18.83 -12.68
N GLY A 285 29.68 -19.88 -13.41
CA GLY A 285 29.46 -21.21 -12.85
C GLY A 285 28.37 -21.26 -11.76
N LEU A 286 28.57 -22.07 -10.74
CA LEU A 286 27.62 -22.33 -9.65
C LEU A 286 27.16 -21.04 -8.89
N PRO A 287 28.04 -20.08 -8.56
CA PRO A 287 27.60 -18.83 -7.95
C PRO A 287 26.64 -18.01 -8.82
N ALA A 288 26.80 -18.03 -10.15
CA ALA A 288 25.88 -17.35 -11.06
C ALA A 288 24.51 -18.04 -11.10
N LEU A 289 24.49 -19.38 -11.11
CA LEU A 289 23.25 -20.16 -11.03
C LEU A 289 22.54 -19.93 -9.70
N GLY A 290 23.26 -19.93 -8.58
CA GLY A 290 22.71 -19.65 -7.26
C GLY A 290 22.09 -18.25 -7.17
N ALA A 291 22.75 -17.22 -7.72
CA ALA A 291 22.21 -15.86 -7.77
C ALA A 291 20.95 -15.77 -8.67
N MET A 292 20.96 -16.46 -9.79
CA MET A 292 19.80 -16.53 -10.69
C MET A 292 18.61 -17.21 -10.00
N LEU A 293 18.81 -18.35 -9.36
CA LEU A 293 17.74 -19.06 -8.63
C LEU A 293 17.22 -18.26 -7.43
N ALA A 294 18.11 -17.63 -6.66
CA ALA A 294 17.72 -16.79 -5.53
C ALA A 294 16.86 -15.59 -5.93
N CYS A 295 17.01 -15.08 -7.16
CA CYS A 295 16.15 -14.03 -7.70
C CYS A 295 14.92 -14.58 -8.44
N ALA A 296 15.05 -15.71 -9.14
CA ALA A 296 13.96 -16.32 -9.92
C ALA A 296 12.88 -16.94 -9.02
N LEU A 297 13.28 -17.56 -7.89
CA LEU A 297 12.36 -18.24 -6.98
C LEU A 297 11.30 -17.28 -6.38
N PRO A 298 11.66 -16.12 -5.80
CA PRO A 298 10.65 -15.17 -5.28
C PRO A 298 9.73 -14.63 -6.38
N LEU A 299 10.24 -14.39 -7.58
CA LEU A 299 9.44 -13.99 -8.72
C LEU A 299 8.48 -15.10 -9.15
N ALA A 300 8.96 -16.34 -9.21
CA ALA A 300 8.13 -17.48 -9.58
C ALA A 300 6.98 -17.69 -8.58
N ILE A 301 7.30 -17.74 -7.28
CA ILE A 301 6.31 -17.96 -6.23
C ILE A 301 5.39 -16.76 -6.08
N GLY A 302 5.92 -15.54 -6.11
CA GLY A 302 5.12 -14.33 -5.86
C GLY A 302 4.26 -13.88 -7.04
N PHE A 303 4.56 -14.32 -8.27
CA PHE A 303 3.85 -13.83 -9.44
C PHE A 303 3.58 -14.90 -10.53
N ILE A 304 4.60 -15.62 -11.01
CA ILE A 304 4.43 -16.49 -12.18
C ILE A 304 3.49 -17.65 -11.86
N VAL A 305 3.75 -18.38 -10.78
CA VAL A 305 2.93 -19.54 -10.39
C VAL A 305 1.50 -19.11 -10.07
N PRO A 306 1.22 -18.07 -9.26
CA PRO A 306 -0.15 -17.60 -9.04
C PRO A 306 -0.89 -17.24 -10.33
N ILE A 307 -0.23 -16.57 -11.29
CA ILE A 307 -0.87 -16.26 -12.59
C ILE A 307 -1.22 -17.54 -13.36
N LEU A 308 -0.33 -18.53 -13.37
CA LEU A 308 -0.60 -19.81 -14.04
C LEU A 308 -1.75 -20.56 -13.36
N LEU A 309 -1.83 -20.53 -12.02
CA LEU A 309 -2.93 -21.12 -11.26
C LEU A 309 -4.26 -20.41 -11.55
N LEU A 310 -4.26 -19.06 -11.60
CA LEU A 310 -5.44 -18.29 -11.98
C LEU A 310 -5.89 -18.56 -13.41
N LEU A 311 -4.96 -18.66 -14.34
CA LEU A 311 -5.28 -19.02 -15.74
C LEU A 311 -5.86 -20.43 -15.82
N ARG A 312 -5.30 -21.38 -15.07
CA ARG A 312 -5.86 -22.73 -14.97
C ARG A 312 -7.30 -22.71 -14.45
N LEU A 313 -7.57 -22.00 -13.35
CA LEU A 313 -8.91 -21.85 -12.78
C LEU A 313 -9.87 -21.18 -13.77
N ALA A 314 -9.42 -20.12 -14.44
CA ALA A 314 -10.18 -19.41 -15.45
C ALA A 314 -10.58 -20.28 -16.66
N LEU A 315 -9.71 -21.22 -17.04
CA LEU A 315 -9.98 -22.18 -18.12
C LEU A 315 -10.90 -23.35 -17.70
N GLN A 316 -11.07 -23.57 -16.39
CA GLN A 316 -12.02 -24.55 -15.83
C GLN A 316 -13.44 -24.00 -15.68
N ASP A 317 -13.61 -22.68 -15.84
CA ASP A 317 -14.93 -22.06 -15.84
C ASP A 317 -15.62 -22.37 -17.18
N ASP A 318 -16.58 -23.29 -17.17
CA ASP A 318 -17.39 -23.64 -18.35
C ASP A 318 -18.21 -22.44 -18.88
N ASN A 319 -18.29 -21.35 -18.11
CA ASN A 319 -18.99 -20.12 -18.45
C ASN A 319 -18.04 -18.99 -18.93
N LEU A 320 -17.26 -19.22 -19.98
CA LEU A 320 -16.55 -18.12 -20.68
C LEU A 320 -17.50 -16.99 -21.10
N THR A 321 -18.80 -17.28 -21.25
CA THR A 321 -19.88 -16.30 -21.42
C THR A 321 -20.00 -15.33 -20.25
N GLY A 322 -19.54 -15.72 -19.04
CA GLY A 322 -19.50 -14.86 -17.86
C GLY A 322 -18.61 -13.63 -18.03
N LEU A 323 -17.51 -13.74 -18.80
CA LEU A 323 -16.60 -12.64 -19.14
C LEU A 323 -17.27 -11.55 -19.98
N PHE A 324 -18.18 -11.95 -20.87
CA PHE A 324 -18.94 -11.04 -21.71
C PHE A 324 -20.30 -10.66 -21.11
N SER A 325 -20.54 -11.04 -19.85
CA SER A 325 -21.78 -10.74 -19.17
C SER A 325 -21.88 -9.25 -18.82
N ALA A 326 -23.11 -8.73 -18.83
CA ALA A 326 -23.39 -7.36 -18.36
C ALA A 326 -22.96 -7.16 -16.89
N ARG A 327 -22.95 -8.25 -16.08
CA ARG A 327 -22.48 -8.22 -14.69
C ARG A 327 -20.98 -7.94 -14.61
N PHE A 328 -20.16 -8.66 -15.39
CA PHE A 328 -18.70 -8.43 -15.41
C PHE A 328 -18.35 -7.04 -15.92
N ALA A 329 -19.00 -6.60 -17.02
CA ALA A 329 -18.81 -5.25 -17.53
C ALA A 329 -19.15 -4.18 -16.48
N ARG A 330 -20.19 -4.37 -15.67
CA ARG A 330 -20.56 -3.48 -14.57
C ARG A 330 -19.50 -3.47 -13.47
N LEU A 331 -18.96 -4.63 -13.07
CA LEU A 331 -17.87 -4.71 -12.09
C LEU A 331 -16.63 -3.96 -12.54
N VAL A 332 -16.23 -4.12 -13.80
CA VAL A 332 -15.11 -3.39 -14.40
C VAL A 332 -15.40 -1.90 -14.41
N PHE A 333 -16.59 -1.48 -14.84
CA PHE A 333 -17.00 -0.08 -14.86
C PHE A 333 -17.03 0.53 -13.46
N ASN A 334 -17.60 -0.15 -12.47
CA ASN A 334 -17.65 0.33 -11.08
C ASN A 334 -16.23 0.52 -10.51
N SER A 335 -15.38 -0.48 -10.68
CA SER A 335 -14.00 -0.42 -10.17
C SER A 335 -13.19 0.69 -10.85
N THR A 336 -13.26 0.77 -12.19
CA THR A 336 -12.49 1.76 -12.96
C THR A 336 -12.99 3.18 -12.75
N SER A 337 -14.32 3.39 -12.70
CA SER A 337 -14.90 4.72 -12.43
C SER A 337 -14.55 5.22 -11.04
N LEU A 338 -14.68 4.37 -10.01
CA LEU A 338 -14.31 4.69 -8.64
C LEU A 338 -12.82 5.04 -8.52
N ALA A 339 -11.95 4.22 -9.13
CA ALA A 339 -10.52 4.46 -9.13
C ALA A 339 -10.14 5.74 -9.90
N ALA A 340 -10.79 6.01 -11.05
CA ALA A 340 -10.54 7.21 -11.84
C ALA A 340 -11.00 8.48 -11.12
N ILE A 341 -12.18 8.47 -10.48
CA ILE A 341 -12.68 9.60 -9.68
C ILE A 341 -11.72 9.88 -8.52
N THR A 342 -11.37 8.85 -7.75
CA THR A 342 -10.48 9.00 -6.59
C THR A 342 -9.10 9.49 -7.00
N ALA A 343 -8.51 8.92 -8.06
CA ALA A 343 -7.21 9.33 -8.57
C ALA A 343 -7.21 10.77 -9.06
N SER A 344 -8.24 11.17 -9.81
CA SER A 344 -8.38 12.54 -10.32
C SER A 344 -8.53 13.56 -9.19
N CYS A 345 -9.43 13.29 -8.24
CA CYS A 345 -9.62 14.14 -7.05
C CYS A 345 -8.33 14.19 -6.21
N GLY A 346 -7.72 13.03 -5.95
CA GLY A 346 -6.51 12.92 -5.15
C GLY A 346 -5.34 13.70 -5.75
N VAL A 347 -5.10 13.57 -7.06
CA VAL A 347 -4.03 14.32 -7.73
C VAL A 347 -4.34 15.82 -7.78
N ALA A 348 -5.58 16.23 -8.04
CA ALA A 348 -5.97 17.64 -8.02
C ALA A 348 -5.71 18.27 -6.65
N ILE A 349 -6.13 17.60 -5.57
CA ILE A 349 -5.89 18.03 -4.19
C ILE A 349 -4.38 18.04 -3.89
N ALA A 350 -3.64 17.01 -4.31
CA ALA A 350 -2.18 16.93 -4.11
C ALA A 350 -1.43 18.07 -4.80
N VAL A 351 -1.81 18.42 -6.03
CA VAL A 351 -1.24 19.58 -6.76
C VAL A 351 -1.52 20.87 -5.99
N TRP A 352 -2.74 21.06 -5.53
CA TRP A 352 -3.09 22.25 -4.77
C TRP A 352 -2.30 22.35 -3.46
N LEU A 353 -2.23 21.28 -2.66
CA LEU A 353 -1.46 21.24 -1.40
C LEU A 353 0.03 21.49 -1.61
N ALA A 354 0.63 20.81 -2.58
CA ALA A 354 2.05 20.94 -2.87
C ALA A 354 2.40 22.35 -3.39
N TYR A 355 1.49 22.95 -4.15
CA TYR A 355 1.64 24.32 -4.65
C TYR A 355 1.53 25.38 -3.54
N GLU A 356 0.57 25.23 -2.62
CA GLU A 356 0.46 26.09 -1.44
C GLU A 356 1.72 26.03 -0.55
N ALA A 357 2.26 24.83 -0.34
CA ALA A 357 3.50 24.64 0.39
C ALA A 357 4.72 25.31 -0.31
N ARG A 358 4.72 25.35 -1.66
CA ARG A 358 5.79 25.99 -2.46
C ARG A 358 5.67 27.52 -2.47
N GLY A 359 4.46 28.04 -2.63
CA GLY A 359 4.23 29.49 -2.82
C GLY A 359 4.64 30.36 -1.63
N ASN A 360 4.82 29.76 -0.46
CA ASN A 360 5.19 30.45 0.76
C ASN A 360 6.71 30.48 1.06
N ARG A 361 7.57 29.88 0.19
CA ARG A 361 9.04 29.84 0.38
C ARG A 361 9.78 31.12 -0.01
N GLY A 362 9.15 32.03 -0.75
CA GLY A 362 9.79 33.24 -1.30
C GLY A 362 9.37 34.53 -0.59
N GLY A 363 9.80 34.78 0.66
CA GLY A 363 9.54 36.04 1.37
C GLY A 363 9.57 35.92 2.89
N ASN A 364 9.26 37.00 3.61
CA ASN A 364 9.20 37.10 5.09
C ASN A 364 8.15 36.17 5.76
N ARG A 365 7.73 35.09 5.05
CA ARG A 365 6.66 34.13 5.39
C ARG A 365 7.21 32.72 5.64
N SER A 366 8.45 32.57 6.11
CA SER A 366 9.05 31.26 6.42
C SER A 366 8.21 30.40 7.36
N GLY A 367 7.45 31.00 8.27
CA GLY A 367 6.54 30.29 9.18
C GLY A 367 5.40 29.56 8.47
N HIS A 368 4.85 30.13 7.39
CA HIS A 368 3.74 29.50 6.64
C HIS A 368 4.20 28.31 5.79
N ALA A 369 5.38 28.42 5.21
CA ALA A 369 5.96 27.28 4.45
C ALA A 369 6.23 26.09 5.37
N THR A 370 6.71 26.34 6.58
CA THR A 370 6.95 25.32 7.61
C THR A 370 5.64 24.69 8.07
N PHE A 371 4.60 25.50 8.29
CA PHE A 371 3.29 25.04 8.72
C PHE A 371 2.62 24.16 7.63
N ASN A 372 2.57 24.62 6.37
CA ASN A 372 1.99 23.85 5.28
C ASN A 372 2.78 22.56 5.01
N SER A 373 4.09 22.58 5.19
CA SER A 373 4.91 21.37 5.12
C SER A 373 4.60 20.39 6.27
N ALA A 374 4.28 20.88 7.46
CA ALA A 374 3.84 20.04 8.57
C ALA A 374 2.46 19.43 8.30
N VAL A 375 1.52 20.24 7.77
CA VAL A 375 0.20 19.76 7.34
C VAL A 375 0.32 18.68 6.28
N ASN A 376 1.12 18.88 5.25
CA ASN A 376 1.38 17.87 4.21
C ASN A 376 1.99 16.58 4.79
N ARG A 377 2.84 16.70 5.82
CA ARG A 377 3.40 15.53 6.51
C ARG A 377 2.34 14.73 7.25
N VAL A 378 1.40 15.41 7.91
CA VAL A 378 0.26 14.74 8.57
C VAL A 378 -0.62 14.04 7.55
N ILE A 379 -0.97 14.70 6.44
CA ILE A 379 -1.73 14.10 5.34
C ILE A 379 -0.96 12.90 4.75
N GLY A 380 0.36 13.01 4.61
CA GLY A 380 1.25 11.94 4.13
C GLY A 380 1.24 10.67 5.01
N MET A 381 0.84 10.78 6.28
CA MET A 381 0.69 9.62 7.18
C MET A 381 -0.58 8.80 6.89
N GLY A 382 -1.54 9.33 6.13
CA GLY A 382 -2.81 8.66 5.84
C GLY A 382 -2.65 7.28 5.18
N TYR A 383 -1.62 7.08 4.37
CA TYR A 383 -1.33 5.78 3.75
C TYR A 383 -1.02 4.67 4.77
N ALA A 384 -0.45 5.02 5.91
CA ALA A 384 -0.14 4.07 6.97
C ALA A 384 -1.39 3.56 7.71
N VAL A 385 -2.53 4.27 7.60
CA VAL A 385 -3.77 3.88 8.29
C VAL A 385 -4.46 2.75 7.53
N PRO A 386 -4.67 1.58 8.16
CA PRO A 386 -5.40 0.47 7.55
C PRO A 386 -6.80 0.85 7.06
N GLY A 387 -7.21 0.29 5.91
CA GLY A 387 -8.53 0.53 5.33
C GLY A 387 -9.70 0.18 6.27
N THR A 388 -9.53 -0.82 7.13
CA THR A 388 -10.51 -1.20 8.16
C THR A 388 -10.71 -0.10 9.19
N ILE A 389 -9.64 0.55 9.66
CA ILE A 389 -9.71 1.69 10.60
C ILE A 389 -10.43 2.87 9.95
N ILE A 390 -10.06 3.16 8.69
CA ILE A 390 -10.70 4.25 7.93
C ILE A 390 -12.18 3.97 7.74
N ALA A 391 -12.57 2.74 7.42
CA ALA A 391 -13.96 2.36 7.23
C ALA A 391 -14.80 2.63 8.51
N VAL A 392 -14.35 2.11 9.65
CA VAL A 392 -15.01 2.34 10.93
C VAL A 392 -15.01 3.82 11.31
N GLY A 393 -13.84 4.47 11.17
CA GLY A 393 -13.68 5.89 11.51
C GLY A 393 -14.53 6.84 10.67
N VAL A 394 -14.73 6.55 9.38
CA VAL A 394 -15.60 7.33 8.48
C VAL A 394 -17.07 7.10 8.78
N MET A 395 -17.47 5.87 9.06
CA MET A 395 -18.87 5.54 9.33
C MET A 395 -19.44 6.28 10.55
N ILE A 396 -18.64 6.43 11.60
CA ILE A 396 -19.10 7.09 12.85
C ILE A 396 -19.56 8.54 12.59
N PRO A 397 -18.73 9.45 12.07
CA PRO A 397 -19.16 10.83 11.80
C PRO A 397 -20.14 10.95 10.63
N VAL A 398 -20.06 10.08 9.63
CA VAL A 398 -20.96 10.12 8.47
C VAL A 398 -22.39 9.76 8.88
N ILE A 399 -22.58 8.74 9.72
CA ILE A 399 -23.91 8.36 10.23
C ILE A 399 -24.48 9.52 11.08
N ALA A 400 -23.66 10.13 11.95
CA ALA A 400 -24.10 11.27 12.75
C ALA A 400 -24.50 12.46 11.87
N LEU A 401 -23.71 12.75 10.83
CA LEU A 401 -24.02 13.79 9.86
C LEU A 401 -25.28 13.49 9.05
N ASP A 402 -25.50 12.25 8.66
CA ASP A 402 -26.71 11.81 7.95
C ASP A 402 -27.97 12.06 8.78
N HIS A 403 -27.96 11.71 10.07
CA HIS A 403 -29.08 12.00 10.95
C HIS A 403 -29.35 13.49 11.04
N LEU A 404 -28.31 14.32 11.24
CA LEU A 404 -28.44 15.77 11.26
C LEU A 404 -29.00 16.34 9.96
N LEU A 405 -28.55 15.83 8.81
CA LEU A 405 -29.04 16.26 7.49
C LEU A 405 -30.49 15.86 7.27
N VAL A 406 -30.86 14.62 7.61
CA VAL A 406 -32.24 14.14 7.48
C VAL A 406 -33.16 14.92 8.38
N ASP A 407 -32.77 15.17 9.64
CA ASP A 407 -33.56 15.96 10.59
C ASP A 407 -33.74 17.41 10.12
N ALA A 408 -32.67 18.05 9.64
CA ALA A 408 -32.72 19.39 9.08
C ALA A 408 -33.64 19.48 7.84
N LEU A 409 -33.49 18.52 6.90
CA LEU A 409 -34.36 18.47 5.70
C LEU A 409 -35.82 18.23 6.07
N ASN A 410 -36.10 17.40 7.06
CA ASN A 410 -37.46 17.15 7.55
C ASN A 410 -38.06 18.39 8.20
N ALA A 411 -37.26 19.16 8.98
CA ALA A 411 -37.69 20.43 9.56
C ALA A 411 -38.02 21.46 8.47
N TRP A 412 -37.26 21.50 7.36
CA TRP A 412 -37.49 22.45 6.27
C TRP A 412 -38.68 22.06 5.38
N PHE A 413 -38.89 20.76 5.12
CA PHE A 413 -39.92 20.25 4.21
C PHE A 413 -41.16 19.68 4.92
N GLY A 414 -41.33 19.96 6.20
CA GLY A 414 -42.57 19.64 6.97
C GLY A 414 -42.86 18.14 7.10
N GLY A 415 -41.81 17.29 7.21
CA GLY A 415 -41.98 15.86 7.45
C GLY A 415 -42.41 15.01 6.24
N TRP A 416 -42.69 15.64 5.10
CA TRP A 416 -43.10 14.95 3.86
C TRP A 416 -41.99 14.01 3.33
N LEU A 417 -40.73 14.33 3.60
CA LEU A 417 -39.57 13.54 3.19
C LEU A 417 -39.25 12.34 4.13
N ASN A 418 -39.74 12.32 5.35
CA ASN A 418 -39.45 11.30 6.37
C ASN A 418 -39.72 9.86 5.91
N ALA A 419 -40.71 9.66 5.05
CA ALA A 419 -41.07 8.34 4.56
C ALA A 419 -40.22 7.86 3.36
N LYS A 420 -39.41 8.73 2.76
CA LYS A 420 -38.71 8.46 1.48
C LYS A 420 -37.20 8.63 1.51
N LEU A 421 -36.66 9.37 2.47
CA LEU A 421 -35.21 9.58 2.59
C LEU A 421 -34.65 8.65 3.66
N GLY A 422 -33.92 7.62 3.20
CA GLY A 422 -32.97 6.90 4.04
C GLY A 422 -31.73 7.74 4.31
N LEU A 423 -30.67 7.15 4.84
CA LEU A 423 -29.37 7.77 4.98
C LEU A 423 -28.82 8.18 3.60
N ILE A 424 -28.39 9.43 3.45
CA ILE A 424 -28.01 10.04 2.16
C ILE A 424 -26.54 9.80 1.85
N LEU A 425 -25.67 10.03 2.84
CA LEU A 425 -24.23 9.90 2.72
C LEU A 425 -23.77 8.46 2.98
N THR A 426 -24.36 7.82 3.97
CA THR A 426 -24.03 6.43 4.33
C THR A 426 -24.37 5.50 3.15
N GLY A 427 -23.38 4.74 2.67
CA GLY A 427 -23.53 3.91 1.48
C GLY A 427 -23.58 4.70 0.17
N SER A 428 -23.02 5.92 0.14
CA SER A 428 -22.85 6.70 -1.09
C SER A 428 -21.44 6.54 -1.67
N MET A 429 -21.32 6.78 -2.98
CA MET A 429 -20.00 6.81 -3.65
C MET A 429 -19.11 7.94 -3.09
N ALA A 430 -19.71 9.05 -2.65
CA ALA A 430 -18.97 10.17 -2.07
C ALA A 430 -18.26 9.77 -0.76
N THR A 431 -18.94 9.04 0.12
CA THR A 431 -18.33 8.52 1.36
C THR A 431 -17.21 7.53 1.08
N LEU A 432 -17.35 6.67 0.08
CA LEU A 432 -16.30 5.74 -0.32
C LEU A 432 -15.09 6.47 -0.91
N VAL A 433 -15.30 7.46 -1.79
CA VAL A 433 -14.22 8.31 -2.34
C VAL A 433 -13.53 9.10 -1.22
N TYR A 434 -14.27 9.64 -0.26
CA TYR A 434 -13.70 10.32 0.91
C TYR A 434 -12.80 9.40 1.73
N ALA A 435 -13.23 8.18 2.00
CA ALA A 435 -12.41 7.18 2.69
C ALA A 435 -11.11 6.86 1.93
N TYR A 436 -11.20 6.74 0.62
CA TYR A 436 -10.02 6.51 -0.22
C TYR A 436 -9.08 7.71 -0.28
N LEU A 437 -9.60 8.93 -0.26
CA LEU A 437 -8.77 10.13 -0.18
C LEU A 437 -7.99 10.19 1.13
N ILE A 438 -8.55 9.76 2.26
CA ILE A 438 -7.82 9.68 3.54
C ILE A 438 -6.59 8.79 3.39
N ARG A 439 -6.70 7.64 2.71
CA ARG A 439 -5.62 6.68 2.55
C ARG A 439 -4.66 7.04 1.43
N PHE A 440 -5.18 7.29 0.24
CA PHE A 440 -4.39 7.32 -0.98
C PHE A 440 -3.95 8.73 -1.44
N LEU A 441 -4.45 9.80 -0.82
CA LEU A 441 -3.98 11.16 -1.09
C LEU A 441 -2.47 11.31 -0.82
N ALA A 442 -1.95 10.60 0.18
CA ALA A 442 -0.53 10.56 0.49
C ALA A 442 0.33 10.13 -0.70
N VAL A 443 -0.10 9.08 -1.44
CA VAL A 443 0.60 8.57 -2.64
C VAL A 443 0.63 9.64 -3.73
N GLY A 444 -0.52 10.27 -3.97
CA GLY A 444 -0.63 11.39 -4.91
C GLY A 444 0.28 12.56 -4.53
N LEU A 445 0.26 12.97 -3.26
CA LEU A 445 1.03 14.09 -2.73
C LEU A 445 2.54 13.88 -2.86
N HIS A 446 3.04 12.71 -2.44
CA HIS A 446 4.46 12.37 -2.57
C HIS A 446 4.92 12.33 -4.05
N GLY A 447 4.07 11.82 -4.96
CA GLY A 447 4.34 11.82 -6.40
C GLY A 447 4.44 13.23 -6.99
N VAL A 448 3.55 14.14 -6.59
CA VAL A 448 3.57 15.54 -7.00
C VAL A 448 4.77 16.29 -6.40
N GLU A 449 5.04 16.14 -5.10
CA GLU A 449 6.18 16.76 -4.42
C GLU A 449 7.52 16.34 -5.04
N ALA A 450 7.69 15.04 -5.34
CA ALA A 450 8.88 14.53 -6.03
C ALA A 450 9.06 15.15 -7.44
N GLY A 451 7.96 15.42 -8.13
CA GLY A 451 7.97 16.15 -9.40
C GLY A 451 8.40 17.61 -9.23
N LEU A 452 7.84 18.31 -8.24
CA LEU A 452 8.09 19.73 -7.97
C LEU A 452 9.54 20.03 -7.57
N ILE A 453 10.27 19.09 -6.97
CA ILE A 453 11.69 19.23 -6.63
C ILE A 453 12.53 19.53 -7.89
N LYS A 454 12.10 19.03 -9.06
CA LYS A 454 12.82 19.25 -10.34
C LYS A 454 12.63 20.64 -10.92
N ILE A 455 11.67 21.42 -10.44
CA ILE A 455 11.38 22.79 -10.88
C ILE A 455 12.10 23.75 -9.93
N THR A 456 13.07 24.49 -10.45
CA THR A 456 13.88 25.42 -9.64
C THR A 456 13.08 26.67 -9.27
N PRO A 457 13.34 27.31 -8.12
CA PRO A 457 12.72 28.60 -7.75
C PRO A 457 12.96 29.71 -8.78
N ALA A 458 14.12 29.69 -9.45
CA ALA A 458 14.45 30.67 -10.49
C ALA A 458 13.45 30.69 -11.65
N MET A 459 12.81 29.55 -11.99
CA MET A 459 11.75 29.52 -13.00
C MET A 459 10.51 30.29 -12.54
N ASP A 460 10.16 30.19 -11.25
CA ASP A 460 9.03 30.93 -10.67
C ASP A 460 9.31 32.43 -10.66
N ASP A 461 10.53 32.81 -10.31
CA ASP A 461 10.95 34.22 -10.25
C ASP A 461 11.01 34.84 -11.64
N ALA A 462 11.53 34.13 -12.63
CA ALA A 462 11.54 34.57 -14.04
C ALA A 462 10.10 34.78 -14.58
N ALA A 463 9.20 33.84 -14.31
CA ALA A 463 7.80 33.97 -14.72
C ALA A 463 7.11 35.19 -14.08
N ARG A 464 7.36 35.42 -12.79
CA ARG A 464 6.82 36.59 -12.07
C ARG A 464 7.40 37.90 -12.59
N SER A 465 8.67 37.93 -12.95
CA SER A 465 9.30 39.11 -13.58
C SER A 465 8.67 39.49 -14.91
N LEU A 466 8.10 38.47 -15.60
CA LEU A 466 7.32 38.67 -16.84
C LEU A 466 5.84 38.97 -16.59
N GLY A 467 5.43 39.20 -15.33
CA GLY A 467 4.04 39.55 -14.96
C GLY A 467 3.09 38.36 -14.81
N ALA A 468 3.60 37.11 -14.80
CA ALA A 468 2.73 35.94 -14.65
C ALA A 468 2.12 35.88 -13.24
N THR A 469 0.80 35.67 -13.19
CA THR A 469 0.07 35.41 -11.93
C THR A 469 0.42 34.04 -11.37
N ARG A 470 0.11 33.80 -10.08
CA ARG A 470 0.27 32.48 -9.46
C ARG A 470 -0.44 31.38 -10.25
N THR A 471 -1.67 31.64 -10.68
CA THR A 471 -2.47 30.68 -11.46
C THR A 471 -1.83 30.41 -12.82
N THR A 472 -1.34 31.45 -13.49
CA THR A 472 -0.63 31.31 -14.78
C THR A 472 0.64 30.46 -14.64
N VAL A 473 1.44 30.69 -13.60
CA VAL A 473 2.64 29.88 -13.31
C VAL A 473 2.27 28.41 -13.07
N LEU A 474 1.20 28.16 -12.30
CA LEU A 474 0.73 26.80 -12.06
C LEU A 474 0.28 26.12 -13.36
N THR A 475 -0.63 26.74 -14.09
CA THR A 475 -1.30 26.09 -15.24
C THR A 475 -0.42 26.02 -16.49
N GLN A 476 0.38 27.06 -16.77
CA GLN A 476 1.16 27.16 -18.01
C GLN A 476 2.61 26.68 -17.86
N ILE A 477 3.15 26.62 -16.62
CA ILE A 477 4.55 26.22 -16.40
C ILE A 477 4.61 24.92 -15.60
N HIS A 478 4.03 24.89 -14.38
CA HIS A 478 4.21 23.75 -13.49
C HIS A 478 3.46 22.51 -13.97
N VAL A 479 2.16 22.62 -14.29
CA VAL A 479 1.35 21.46 -14.73
C VAL A 479 1.92 20.79 -15.98
N PRO A 480 2.32 21.52 -17.05
CA PRO A 480 2.97 20.92 -18.20
C PRO A 480 4.29 20.22 -17.89
N LEU A 481 5.15 20.84 -17.06
CA LEU A 481 6.42 20.25 -16.64
C LEU A 481 6.24 19.01 -15.74
N LEU A 482 5.20 19.02 -14.92
CA LEU A 482 4.84 17.93 -14.02
C LEU A 482 4.04 16.80 -14.67
N ARG A 483 3.61 16.94 -15.91
CA ARG A 483 2.67 16.00 -16.57
C ARG A 483 3.04 14.53 -16.36
N LYS A 484 4.31 14.18 -16.53
CA LYS A 484 4.77 12.80 -16.31
C LYS A 484 4.61 12.35 -14.85
N SER A 485 4.95 13.19 -13.89
CA SER A 485 4.81 12.91 -12.45
C SER A 485 3.35 12.83 -12.04
N LEU A 486 2.48 13.70 -12.59
CA LEU A 486 1.03 13.70 -12.32
C LEU A 486 0.36 12.43 -12.84
N VAL A 487 0.69 12.02 -14.07
CA VAL A 487 0.16 10.76 -14.65
C VAL A 487 0.64 9.56 -13.82
N THR A 488 1.91 9.53 -13.41
CA THR A 488 2.43 8.44 -12.58
C THR A 488 1.73 8.40 -11.21
N ALA A 489 1.56 9.56 -10.56
CA ALA A 489 0.85 9.66 -9.29
C ALA A 489 -0.62 9.21 -9.42
N ALA A 490 -1.32 9.65 -10.48
CA ALA A 490 -2.69 9.25 -10.75
C ALA A 490 -2.81 7.73 -10.97
N LEU A 491 -1.90 7.14 -11.73
CA LEU A 491 -1.89 5.70 -11.98
C LEU A 491 -1.60 4.88 -10.72
N LEU A 492 -0.70 5.35 -9.83
CA LEU A 492 -0.45 4.68 -8.56
C LEU A 492 -1.70 4.69 -7.68
N VAL A 493 -2.34 5.84 -7.50
CA VAL A 493 -3.61 5.95 -6.75
C VAL A 493 -4.69 5.09 -7.39
N PHE A 494 -4.83 5.13 -8.70
CA PHE A 494 -5.81 4.34 -9.45
C PHE A 494 -5.69 2.85 -9.15
N VAL A 495 -4.48 2.31 -9.21
CA VAL A 495 -4.24 0.88 -8.98
C VAL A 495 -4.42 0.49 -7.53
N ASP A 496 -4.01 1.34 -6.59
CA ASP A 496 -4.22 1.07 -5.17
C ASP A 496 -5.73 1.04 -4.82
N VAL A 497 -6.54 1.90 -5.43
CA VAL A 497 -8.00 1.87 -5.31
C VAL A 497 -8.61 0.61 -5.95
N MET A 498 -8.11 0.19 -7.13
CA MET A 498 -8.63 -1.00 -7.83
C MET A 498 -8.50 -2.30 -7.02
N LYS A 499 -7.47 -2.42 -6.20
CA LYS A 499 -7.21 -3.62 -5.36
C LYS A 499 -7.72 -3.46 -3.93
N GLU A 500 -8.26 -2.29 -3.57
CA GLU A 500 -8.71 -2.02 -2.22
C GLU A 500 -9.97 -2.83 -1.88
N LEU A 501 -9.91 -3.58 -0.79
CA LEU A 501 -10.97 -4.47 -0.34
C LEU A 501 -11.60 -4.04 1.00
N PRO A 502 -10.83 -3.84 2.10
CA PRO A 502 -11.38 -3.65 3.44
C PRO A 502 -12.36 -2.48 3.56
N ALA A 503 -11.98 -1.28 3.12
CA ALA A 503 -12.87 -0.12 3.20
C ALA A 503 -14.06 -0.25 2.24
N THR A 504 -13.84 -0.85 1.07
CA THR A 504 -14.90 -1.08 0.09
C THR A 504 -16.00 -1.98 0.64
N LEU A 505 -15.65 -3.06 1.33
CA LEU A 505 -16.63 -3.99 1.93
C LEU A 505 -17.60 -3.31 2.89
N VAL A 506 -17.12 -2.31 3.65
CA VAL A 506 -17.91 -1.60 4.67
C VAL A 506 -18.70 -0.44 4.08
N LEU A 507 -18.07 0.34 3.18
CA LEU A 507 -18.57 1.67 2.77
C LEU A 507 -19.27 1.67 1.41
N ARG A 508 -19.18 0.59 0.62
CA ARG A 508 -19.76 0.54 -0.73
C ARG A 508 -21.26 0.79 -0.72
N PRO A 509 -21.78 1.48 -1.73
CA PRO A 509 -23.21 1.60 -1.95
C PRO A 509 -23.88 0.25 -2.16
N PHE A 510 -25.16 0.19 -1.84
CA PHE A 510 -25.96 -1.01 -2.14
C PHE A 510 -25.96 -1.31 -3.65
N ASN A 511 -25.79 -2.55 -4.03
CA ASN A 511 -25.65 -3.01 -5.43
C ASN A 511 -24.44 -2.43 -6.19
N PHE A 512 -23.45 -1.87 -5.48
CA PHE A 512 -22.21 -1.38 -6.07
C PHE A 512 -21.04 -2.30 -5.71
N ASP A 513 -20.89 -3.38 -6.48
CA ASP A 513 -19.75 -4.29 -6.32
C ASP A 513 -18.56 -3.84 -7.17
N THR A 514 -17.37 -3.97 -6.60
CA THR A 514 -16.10 -3.82 -7.31
C THR A 514 -15.51 -5.19 -7.65
N LEU A 515 -14.52 -5.22 -8.55
CA LEU A 515 -13.78 -6.45 -8.85
C LEU A 515 -13.18 -7.07 -7.59
N ALA A 516 -12.57 -6.27 -6.70
CA ALA A 516 -11.95 -6.76 -5.46
C ALA A 516 -12.98 -7.42 -4.53
N VAL A 517 -14.14 -6.79 -4.34
CA VAL A 517 -15.23 -7.34 -3.52
C VAL A 517 -15.78 -8.62 -4.14
N GLN A 518 -16.02 -8.63 -5.44
CA GLN A 518 -16.53 -9.81 -6.14
C GLN A 518 -15.59 -11.01 -6.02
N VAL A 519 -14.26 -10.78 -6.23
CA VAL A 519 -13.25 -11.84 -6.04
C VAL A 519 -13.29 -12.39 -4.63
N TYR A 520 -13.33 -11.51 -3.62
CA TYR A 520 -13.36 -11.94 -2.22
C TYR A 520 -14.62 -12.75 -1.88
N VAL A 521 -15.79 -12.29 -2.32
CA VAL A 521 -17.07 -13.00 -2.07
C VAL A 521 -17.06 -14.38 -2.73
N LEU A 522 -16.68 -14.45 -4.01
CA LEU A 522 -16.60 -15.73 -4.73
C LEU A 522 -15.57 -16.68 -4.12
N ALA A 523 -14.42 -16.14 -3.69
CA ALA A 523 -13.39 -16.95 -3.03
C ALA A 523 -13.88 -17.50 -1.67
N LYS A 524 -14.62 -16.68 -0.90
CA LYS A 524 -15.20 -17.10 0.38
C LYS A 524 -16.28 -18.18 0.20
N ASP A 525 -17.02 -18.11 -0.91
CA ASP A 525 -18.04 -19.08 -1.28
C ASP A 525 -17.47 -20.32 -2.00
N GLU A 526 -16.13 -20.47 -2.03
CA GLU A 526 -15.38 -21.55 -2.71
C GLU A 526 -15.61 -21.64 -4.23
N ARG A 527 -16.14 -20.58 -4.86
CA ARG A 527 -16.37 -20.48 -6.31
C ARG A 527 -15.14 -19.91 -7.03
N LEU A 528 -14.01 -20.60 -6.92
CA LEU A 528 -12.71 -20.09 -7.30
C LEU A 528 -12.53 -19.93 -8.81
N ALA A 529 -13.14 -20.79 -9.62
CA ALA A 529 -13.12 -20.67 -11.08
C ALA A 529 -13.75 -19.35 -11.54
N GLU A 530 -14.91 -19.00 -11.00
CA GLU A 530 -15.60 -17.74 -11.31
C GLU A 530 -14.84 -16.50 -10.78
N ALA A 531 -14.10 -16.65 -9.67
CA ALA A 531 -13.28 -15.57 -9.12
C ALA A 531 -12.03 -15.28 -9.98
N ALA A 532 -11.59 -16.21 -10.81
CA ALA A 532 -10.33 -16.13 -11.51
C ALA A 532 -10.29 -14.98 -12.54
N TRP A 533 -11.33 -14.80 -13.35
CA TRP A 533 -11.36 -13.70 -14.33
C TRP A 533 -11.33 -12.31 -13.72
N PRO A 534 -12.18 -11.99 -12.73
CA PRO A 534 -12.06 -10.71 -12.01
C PRO A 534 -10.70 -10.50 -11.36
N ALA A 535 -10.09 -11.56 -10.82
CA ALA A 535 -8.76 -11.50 -10.23
C ALA A 535 -7.66 -11.19 -11.26
N ILE A 536 -7.68 -11.87 -12.42
CA ILE A 536 -6.77 -11.59 -13.53
C ILE A 536 -6.92 -10.15 -14.00
N ALA A 537 -8.15 -9.63 -14.10
CA ALA A 537 -8.39 -8.24 -14.47
C ALA A 537 -7.72 -7.25 -13.49
N ILE A 538 -7.82 -7.48 -12.17
CA ILE A 538 -7.15 -6.64 -11.16
C ILE A 538 -5.63 -6.70 -11.35
N VAL A 539 -5.06 -7.89 -11.54
CA VAL A 539 -3.61 -8.08 -11.71
C VAL A 539 -3.12 -7.38 -12.97
N LEU A 540 -3.84 -7.50 -14.10
CA LEU A 540 -3.49 -6.82 -15.36
C LEU A 540 -3.46 -5.30 -15.19
N VAL A 541 -4.44 -4.73 -14.50
CA VAL A 541 -4.45 -3.30 -14.17
C VAL A 541 -3.29 -2.95 -13.23
N GLY A 542 -3.02 -3.79 -12.23
CA GLY A 542 -1.90 -3.63 -11.30
C GLY A 542 -0.52 -3.66 -11.96
N LEU A 543 -0.37 -4.32 -13.11
CA LEU A 543 0.87 -4.34 -13.88
C LEU A 543 1.22 -2.97 -14.50
N ILE A 544 0.25 -2.11 -14.78
CA ILE A 544 0.49 -0.84 -15.48
C ILE A 544 1.51 0.03 -14.75
N PRO A 545 1.34 0.41 -13.47
CA PRO A 545 2.33 1.22 -12.76
C PRO A 545 3.65 0.49 -12.53
N VAL A 546 3.62 -0.83 -12.32
CA VAL A 546 4.84 -1.64 -12.16
C VAL A 546 5.71 -1.56 -13.42
N LEU A 547 5.09 -1.66 -14.61
CA LEU A 547 5.78 -1.50 -15.90
C LEU A 547 6.31 -0.07 -16.09
N LEU A 548 5.56 0.95 -15.66
CA LEU A 548 6.02 2.34 -15.73
C LEU A 548 7.22 2.60 -14.83
N VAL A 549 7.19 2.13 -13.58
CA VAL A 549 8.31 2.23 -12.63
C VAL A 549 9.54 1.49 -13.20
N SER A 550 9.34 0.31 -13.77
CA SER A 550 10.43 -0.46 -14.38
C SER A 550 11.10 0.27 -15.55
N ARG A 551 10.32 0.97 -16.39
CA ARG A 551 10.84 1.79 -17.49
C ARG A 551 11.66 2.99 -16.99
N GLN A 552 11.21 3.65 -15.92
CA GLN A 552 11.94 4.76 -15.31
C GLN A 552 13.30 4.31 -14.75
N MET A 553 13.36 3.12 -14.15
CA MET A 553 14.61 2.52 -13.65
C MET A 553 15.62 2.23 -14.78
N ARG A 554 15.16 1.84 -15.97
CA ARG A 554 16.03 1.62 -17.15
C ARG A 554 16.58 2.93 -17.71
N GLY A 555 15.76 4.00 -17.75
CA GLY A 555 16.21 5.31 -18.24
C GLY A 555 17.33 5.92 -17.42
N ALA A 556 17.30 5.77 -16.09
CA ALA A 556 18.35 6.23 -15.20
C ALA A 556 19.71 5.52 -15.42
N THR A 557 19.67 4.23 -15.79
CA THR A 557 20.89 3.44 -16.07
C THR A 557 21.51 3.69 -17.46
N SER A 558 20.74 4.20 -18.43
CA SER A 558 21.24 4.50 -19.78
C SER A 558 21.99 5.85 -19.84
N VAL A 559 21.55 6.84 -19.08
CA VAL A 559 22.21 8.16 -19.01
C VAL A 559 23.60 8.06 -18.37
N SER A 560 23.78 7.16 -17.39
CA SER A 560 25.10 6.91 -16.77
C SER A 560 26.08 6.14 -17.65
N ARG A 561 25.67 5.62 -18.82
CA ARG A 561 26.56 4.96 -19.80
C ARG A 561 27.09 5.92 -20.88
N LEU A 562 26.51 7.11 -21.00
CA LEU A 562 26.87 8.12 -22.00
C LEU A 562 27.65 9.30 -21.42
N ALA A 563 27.75 9.37 -20.09
CA ALA A 563 28.64 10.26 -19.33
C ALA A 563 29.84 9.47 -18.76
#